data_5fbca7bc0c9ed500d1ad0ae48c9dbdf4
#
_entry.id   5fbca7bc0c9ed500d1ad0ae48c9dbdf4
#
_cell.length_a   1.000
_cell.length_b   1.000
_cell.length_c   1.000
_cell.angle_alpha   90.00
_cell.angle_beta   90.00
_cell.angle_gamma   90.00
#
_symmetry.space_group_name_H-M   'P 1'
#
loop_
_entity.id
_entity.type
_entity.pdbx_description
1 polymer ?
#
loop_
_entity_poly.entity_id
_entity_poly.type
_entity_poly.pdbx_seq_one_letter_code
_entity_poly.pdbx_strand_id
1 'polypeptide(L)'
;MKELPAYLYQIPYSLLNYEKFRYKMHPFRILKASVFLLILYFLFRIFLYSVFFEKAVQVVVSTQEEPIPILQETHTFIHSVYYYPVSKSLGQNAIAMVTTMNKRTVPTITDLTINMIGTNRTARWKKEATLTTEHLLNDRCDYLLITAQTNLLENMRTLEIEAEGVMMEIPFKKAKYHAPKPVVFCVSPQFAAEQWQTFLVQYHISKRYGAHLQLYIVSMVESYYKLISEYEKLGLVSVEPWLTIKFSETDGPFLEPNRNVELRNQAAAHTDCLLMYKEAVSFVGVLDMDDILIPNNAESYYEEFEREYSGSWIISALSYGKLDFHTIKVAGLEDQSISAIVKNARRLPTKDTGKSFFRPERMNSTWSHYSRNSDKQPIYLAPTQSEPFYMERKIVKYNGMFHLKKMDWVNLTDVRDGSIPVNPGDNITQLISEAHLAEIDSDLRRMLSMEQISQLSSTLPKDDYYMPIVFKCYNESFYHIRDTAFLYNDITCVNAFSCELPQRDDLPCIHSDATYHSGPKMWPITYHYASDAFFSSDIGCYQ
;
A
#
# COMPACT_ATOMS: atom_id res chain seq x y z
N MET A 1 -0.40 -32.20 22.34
CA MET A 1 -0.50 -33.10 23.49
C MET A 1 0.42 -32.59 24.60
N LYS A 2 -0.15 -32.28 25.69
CA LYS A 2 0.20 -32.01 27.07
C LYS A 2 -0.29 -30.66 27.54
N GLU A 3 -1.39 -30.75 28.23
CA GLU A 3 -2.06 -29.73 29.02
C GLU A 3 -1.17 -29.28 30.18
N LEU A 4 -1.19 -27.96 30.43
CA LEU A 4 -0.66 -27.39 31.67
C LEU A 4 -1.86 -26.99 32.55
N PRO A 5 -1.90 -27.39 33.81
CA PRO A 5 -3.04 -27.15 34.68
C PRO A 5 -3.05 -25.74 35.27
N ALA A 6 -4.26 -25.15 35.27
CA ALA A 6 -4.58 -23.93 35.98
C ALA A 6 -4.50 -24.16 37.50
N TYR A 7 -3.65 -23.42 38.21
CA TYR A 7 -3.68 -23.33 39.69
C TYR A 7 -4.49 -22.09 40.08
N LEU A 8 -5.71 -22.35 40.52
CA LEU A 8 -6.53 -21.42 41.27
C LEU A 8 -5.97 -21.36 42.72
N TYR A 9 -5.49 -20.21 43.15
CA TYR A 9 -5.27 -19.91 44.55
C TYR A 9 -6.60 -19.53 45.21
N GLN A 10 -7.17 -20.49 45.96
CA GLN A 10 -8.16 -20.23 47.02
C GLN A 10 -7.42 -19.81 48.27
N ILE A 11 -7.60 -18.58 48.73
CA ILE A 11 -7.21 -18.13 50.07
C ILE A 11 -8.40 -18.38 51.00
N PRO A 12 -8.24 -19.15 52.10
CA PRO A 12 -9.32 -19.35 53.05
C PRO A 12 -9.51 -18.15 53.93
N TYR A 13 -10.74 -17.65 53.99
CA TYR A 13 -11.23 -16.71 54.96
C TYR A 13 -11.38 -17.37 56.35
N SER A 14 -10.35 -17.37 57.16
CA SER A 14 -10.47 -17.59 58.60
C SER A 14 -9.14 -17.21 59.25
N LEU A 15 -9.16 -16.08 59.94
CA LEU A 15 -8.30 -15.62 61.03
C LEU A 15 -8.08 -14.08 60.95
N LEU A 16 -9.10 -13.34 61.29
CA LEU A 16 -8.94 -11.96 61.70
C LEU A 16 -9.74 -11.74 62.99
N ASN A 17 -9.25 -12.29 64.07
CA ASN A 17 -9.53 -11.76 65.41
C ASN A 17 -8.58 -10.58 65.64
N TYR A 18 -9.06 -9.39 65.41
CA TYR A 18 -8.39 -8.16 65.80
C TYR A 18 -9.04 -7.62 67.08
N GLU A 19 -8.61 -8.12 68.20
CA GLU A 19 -8.85 -7.43 69.50
C GLU A 19 -7.58 -6.75 69.96
N LYS A 20 -7.73 -5.41 70.11
CA LYS A 20 -7.05 -4.52 71.03
C LYS A 20 -5.52 -4.44 71.00
N PHE A 21 -5.02 -3.51 70.16
CA PHE A 21 -3.90 -2.66 70.60
C PHE A 21 -4.20 -1.20 70.18
N ARG A 22 -4.93 -0.47 71.04
CA ARG A 22 -5.04 1.00 70.96
C ARG A 22 -3.74 1.61 71.48
N TYR A 23 -2.74 1.75 70.61
CA TYR A 23 -1.72 2.78 70.83
C TYR A 23 -2.30 4.12 70.48
N LYS A 24 -2.50 4.97 71.52
CA LYS A 24 -2.77 6.39 71.35
C LYS A 24 -1.51 7.04 70.76
N MET A 25 -1.35 6.99 69.45
CA MET A 25 -0.35 7.83 68.80
C MET A 25 -0.87 9.23 68.68
N HIS A 26 -0.13 10.18 69.23
CA HIS A 26 -0.45 11.61 69.15
C HIS A 26 -0.62 12.02 67.68
N PRO A 27 -1.68 12.69 67.26
CA PRO A 27 -1.94 13.07 65.84
C PRO A 27 -0.77 13.80 65.20
N PHE A 28 0.02 14.51 65.97
CA PHE A 28 1.24 15.18 65.51
C PHE A 28 2.38 14.24 65.08
N ARG A 29 2.46 13.02 65.63
CA ARG A 29 3.46 12.02 65.21
C ARG A 29 3.06 11.31 63.94
N ILE A 30 1.78 11.07 63.71
CA ILE A 30 1.24 10.48 62.49
C ILE A 30 1.45 11.48 61.34
N LEU A 31 1.16 12.76 61.55
CA LEU A 31 1.36 13.80 60.53
C LEU A 31 2.86 13.92 60.13
N LYS A 32 3.77 13.91 61.12
CA LYS A 32 5.23 13.93 60.82
C LYS A 32 5.72 12.69 60.06
N ALA A 33 5.21 11.51 60.41
CA ALA A 33 5.55 10.27 59.71
C ALA A 33 4.99 10.28 58.28
N SER A 34 3.78 10.76 58.04
CA SER A 34 3.18 10.88 56.71
C SER A 34 3.93 11.88 55.83
N VAL A 35 4.32 13.04 56.38
CA VAL A 35 5.12 14.03 55.65
C VAL A 35 6.50 13.49 55.32
N PHE A 36 7.12 12.78 56.25
CA PHE A 36 8.43 12.13 55.98
C PHE A 36 8.37 11.05 54.90
N LEU A 37 7.33 10.23 54.90
CA LEU A 37 7.11 9.23 53.83
C LEU A 37 6.81 9.87 52.46
N LEU A 38 6.08 10.98 52.45
CA LEU A 38 5.86 11.74 51.24
C LEU A 38 7.16 12.33 50.67
N ILE A 39 8.01 12.91 51.52
CA ILE A 39 9.33 13.43 51.12
C ILE A 39 10.22 12.30 50.58
N LEU A 40 10.26 11.15 51.26
CA LEU A 40 10.99 9.97 50.80
C LEU A 40 10.47 9.46 49.45
N TYR A 41 9.18 9.43 49.24
CA TYR A 41 8.58 9.08 47.95
C TYR A 41 8.98 10.05 46.83
N PHE A 42 8.96 11.36 47.11
CA PHE A 42 9.40 12.35 46.11
C PHE A 42 10.90 12.26 45.83
N LEU A 43 11.73 12.06 46.83
CA LEU A 43 13.18 11.87 46.65
C LEU A 43 13.47 10.57 45.86
N PHE A 44 12.74 9.50 46.13
CA PHE A 44 12.86 8.26 45.37
C PHE A 44 12.40 8.43 43.92
N ARG A 45 11.34 9.19 43.68
CA ARG A 45 10.89 9.55 42.31
C ARG A 45 11.93 10.37 41.56
N ILE A 46 12.52 11.37 42.21
CA ILE A 46 13.59 12.21 41.63
C ILE A 46 14.84 11.34 41.33
N PHE A 47 15.20 10.46 42.25
CA PHE A 47 16.32 9.53 42.05
C PHE A 47 16.06 8.57 40.87
N LEU A 48 14.89 7.97 40.80
CA LEU A 48 14.51 7.14 39.67
C LEU A 48 14.53 7.95 38.36
N TYR A 49 13.99 9.17 38.38
CA TYR A 49 13.98 10.04 37.21
C TYR A 49 15.41 10.38 36.77
N SER A 50 16.32 10.71 37.70
CA SER A 50 17.71 11.00 37.36
C SER A 50 18.45 9.78 36.80
N VAL A 51 18.27 8.59 37.40
CA VAL A 51 18.88 7.34 36.92
C VAL A 51 18.35 6.92 35.55
N PHE A 52 17.04 7.09 35.32
CA PHE A 52 16.47 6.81 34.01
C PHE A 52 16.85 7.88 32.97
N PHE A 53 16.96 9.14 33.37
CA PHE A 53 17.38 10.23 32.50
C PHE A 53 18.85 10.12 32.13
N GLU A 54 19.75 9.80 33.09
CA GLU A 54 21.17 9.54 32.77
C GLU A 54 21.35 8.33 31.85
N LYS A 55 20.61 7.24 32.09
CA LYS A 55 20.64 6.09 31.15
C LYS A 55 20.07 6.45 29.77
N ALA A 56 19.00 7.22 29.70
CA ALA A 56 18.44 7.67 28.45
C ALA A 56 19.40 8.63 27.72
N VAL A 57 20.06 9.54 28.43
CA VAL A 57 21.05 10.45 27.86
C VAL A 57 22.32 9.71 27.46
N GLN A 58 22.79 8.70 28.21
CA GLN A 58 23.93 7.87 27.79
C GLN A 58 23.63 7.02 26.57
N VAL A 59 22.39 6.50 26.41
CA VAL A 59 21.99 5.79 25.21
C VAL A 59 21.90 6.75 23.99
N VAL A 60 21.49 7.99 24.21
CA VAL A 60 21.44 9.01 23.13
C VAL A 60 22.83 9.55 22.76
N VAL A 61 23.79 9.57 23.69
CA VAL A 61 25.15 10.07 23.43
C VAL A 61 26.12 8.98 22.95
N SER A 62 25.78 7.69 23.09
CA SER A 62 26.66 6.59 22.63
C SER A 62 26.38 6.11 21.20
N THR A 63 25.39 6.64 20.53
CA THR A 63 25.31 6.54 19.07
C THR A 63 26.11 7.69 18.46
N GLN A 64 27.44 7.65 18.55
CA GLN A 64 28.20 8.13 17.41
C GLN A 64 27.78 7.19 16.26
N GLU A 65 26.80 7.63 15.47
CA GLU A 65 26.63 7.12 14.12
C GLU A 65 28.04 7.26 13.49
N GLU A 66 28.69 6.14 13.24
CA GLU A 66 29.81 6.17 12.30
C GLU A 66 29.27 6.92 11.08
N PRO A 67 29.97 7.95 10.59
CA PRO A 67 29.47 8.70 9.44
C PRO A 67 29.25 7.67 8.35
N ILE A 68 27.99 7.42 8.02
CA ILE A 68 27.60 6.54 6.91
C ILE A 68 28.41 7.06 5.73
N PRO A 69 29.26 6.23 5.10
CA PRO A 69 30.06 6.70 3.99
C PRO A 69 29.07 7.29 2.98
N ILE A 70 29.16 8.60 2.78
CA ILE A 70 28.33 9.30 1.80
C ILE A 70 28.70 8.65 0.48
N LEU A 71 27.83 7.79 -0.03
CA LEU A 71 27.99 7.25 -1.37
C LEU A 71 28.07 8.48 -2.28
N GLN A 72 29.17 8.64 -2.99
CA GLN A 72 29.41 9.81 -3.84
C GLN A 72 28.43 9.85 -5.03
N GLU A 73 27.60 8.82 -5.18
CA GLU A 73 26.71 8.60 -6.31
C GLU A 73 25.38 8.03 -5.86
N THR A 74 24.29 8.57 -6.39
CA THR A 74 22.92 8.11 -6.13
C THR A 74 22.40 7.36 -7.32
N HIS A 75 21.79 6.19 -7.09
CA HIS A 75 21.11 5.42 -8.11
C HIS A 75 19.61 5.63 -8.02
N THR A 76 18.99 5.86 -9.17
CA THR A 76 17.55 6.12 -9.30
C THR A 76 16.96 5.24 -10.39
N PHE A 77 15.87 4.53 -10.09
CA PHE A 77 15.13 3.76 -11.07
C PHE A 77 13.90 4.52 -11.54
N ILE A 78 13.78 4.74 -12.85
CA ILE A 78 12.63 5.37 -13.50
C ILE A 78 11.62 4.26 -13.82
N HIS A 79 10.45 4.28 -13.18
CA HIS A 79 9.36 3.33 -13.44
C HIS A 79 8.55 3.73 -14.67
N SER A 80 8.23 5.02 -14.78
CA SER A 80 7.45 5.54 -15.90
C SER A 80 7.64 7.04 -16.07
N VAL A 81 7.39 7.48 -17.30
CA VAL A 81 7.33 8.90 -17.66
C VAL A 81 6.11 9.14 -18.54
N TYR A 82 5.27 10.08 -18.15
CA TYR A 82 4.06 10.44 -18.88
C TYR A 82 4.19 11.83 -19.50
N TYR A 83 3.84 11.92 -20.78
CA TYR A 83 3.68 13.17 -21.50
C TYR A 83 2.19 13.51 -21.65
N TYR A 84 1.84 14.71 -21.24
CA TYR A 84 0.49 15.28 -21.35
C TYR A 84 0.52 16.47 -22.32
N PRO A 85 0.01 16.33 -23.55
CA PRO A 85 -0.18 17.49 -24.43
C PRO A 85 -0.98 18.59 -23.76
N VAL A 86 -2.04 18.22 -23.04
CA VAL A 86 -2.85 19.12 -22.22
C VAL A 86 -3.24 18.40 -20.93
N SER A 87 -2.98 18.99 -19.78
CA SER A 87 -3.45 18.51 -18.49
C SER A 87 -4.21 19.57 -17.74
N LYS A 88 -5.30 19.18 -17.07
CA LYS A 88 -6.13 20.10 -16.27
C LYS A 88 -5.36 20.72 -15.11
N SER A 89 -4.41 19.97 -14.52
CA SER A 89 -3.65 20.40 -13.35
C SER A 89 -2.18 20.65 -13.60
N LEU A 90 -1.55 19.95 -14.57
CA LEU A 90 -0.14 20.09 -14.89
C LEU A 90 0.12 21.12 -16.00
N GLY A 91 -0.94 21.56 -16.70
CA GLY A 91 -0.84 22.51 -17.81
C GLY A 91 -0.50 21.86 -19.15
N GLN A 92 -0.01 22.68 -20.10
CA GLN A 92 0.31 22.20 -21.44
C GLN A 92 1.72 21.60 -21.51
N ASN A 93 1.86 20.55 -22.33
CA ASN A 93 3.13 19.87 -22.61
C ASN A 93 3.84 19.41 -21.32
N ALA A 94 3.06 18.93 -20.37
CA ALA A 94 3.60 18.51 -19.08
C ALA A 94 4.25 17.13 -19.17
N ILE A 95 5.31 16.97 -18.38
CA ILE A 95 5.99 15.70 -18.11
C ILE A 95 5.81 15.39 -16.64
N ALA A 96 5.45 14.14 -16.33
CA ALA A 96 5.45 13.61 -14.98
C ALA A 96 6.21 12.27 -14.97
N MET A 97 7.25 12.19 -14.17
CA MET A 97 8.12 11.02 -14.04
C MET A 97 7.97 10.41 -12.65
N VAL A 98 7.86 9.08 -12.59
CA VAL A 98 7.81 8.29 -11.35
C VAL A 98 9.15 7.59 -11.18
N THR A 99 9.84 7.86 -10.09
CA THR A 99 11.15 7.28 -9.79
C THR A 99 11.23 6.76 -8.37
N THR A 100 12.19 5.85 -8.16
CA THR A 100 12.57 5.38 -6.82
C THR A 100 14.05 5.62 -6.61
N MET A 101 14.39 6.33 -5.54
CA MET A 101 15.73 6.84 -5.28
C MET A 101 16.18 6.52 -3.86
N ASN A 102 17.47 6.27 -3.67
CA ASN A 102 18.05 6.02 -2.36
C ASN A 102 18.19 7.33 -1.55
N LYS A 103 17.47 7.45 -0.44
CA LYS A 103 17.49 8.65 0.43
C LYS A 103 18.79 8.85 1.20
N ARG A 104 19.57 7.78 1.44
CA ARG A 104 20.82 7.88 2.20
C ARG A 104 21.89 8.64 1.44
N THR A 105 21.80 8.64 0.12
CA THR A 105 22.75 9.35 -0.75
C THR A 105 22.30 10.77 -1.07
N VAL A 106 21.05 11.12 -0.72
CA VAL A 106 20.49 12.44 -0.96
C VAL A 106 19.98 13.01 0.36
N PRO A 107 20.72 13.93 1.00
CA PRO A 107 20.38 14.47 2.30
C PRO A 107 19.02 15.16 2.34
N THR A 108 18.65 15.85 1.26
CA THR A 108 17.35 16.52 1.12
C THR A 108 16.91 16.51 -0.34
N ILE A 109 15.62 16.25 -0.59
CA ILE A 109 15.05 16.29 -1.95
C ILE A 109 15.11 17.69 -2.55
N THR A 110 15.08 18.72 -1.70
CA THR A 110 15.18 20.12 -2.12
C THR A 110 16.54 20.47 -2.72
N ASP A 111 17.56 19.68 -2.44
CA ASP A 111 18.92 19.93 -2.96
C ASP A 111 19.17 19.21 -4.30
N LEU A 112 18.19 18.42 -4.76
CA LEU A 112 18.27 17.74 -6.04
C LEU A 112 17.71 18.60 -7.17
N THR A 113 18.49 18.72 -8.23
CA THR A 113 18.05 19.32 -9.48
C THR A 113 18.01 18.26 -10.57
N ILE A 114 16.85 18.02 -11.15
CA ILE A 114 16.69 17.18 -12.34
C ILE A 114 16.37 18.08 -13.53
N ASN A 115 17.30 18.18 -14.47
CA ASN A 115 17.08 18.89 -15.72
C ASN A 115 16.56 17.95 -16.78
N MET A 116 15.42 18.29 -17.36
CA MET A 116 14.81 17.56 -18.46
C MET A 116 14.94 18.35 -19.75
N ILE A 117 15.25 17.65 -20.83
CA ILE A 117 15.38 18.24 -22.17
C ILE A 117 14.38 17.55 -23.09
N GLY A 118 13.41 18.32 -23.58
CA GLY A 118 12.52 17.87 -24.64
C GLY A 118 12.99 18.32 -26.01
N THR A 119 12.88 17.43 -27.01
CA THR A 119 13.18 17.76 -28.39
C THR A 119 11.99 17.42 -29.29
N ASN A 120 11.63 18.33 -30.17
CA ASN A 120 10.68 18.10 -31.27
C ASN A 120 11.37 18.35 -32.63
N ARG A 121 10.61 18.50 -33.71
CA ARG A 121 11.18 18.70 -35.06
C ARG A 121 11.93 20.03 -35.22
N THR A 122 11.61 21.04 -34.42
CA THR A 122 12.02 22.44 -34.65
C THR A 122 12.80 23.05 -33.51
N ALA A 123 12.71 22.46 -32.29
CA ALA A 123 13.27 23.05 -31.09
C ALA A 123 13.77 21.98 -30.11
N ARG A 124 14.71 22.39 -29.26
CA ARG A 124 15.19 21.67 -28.08
C ARG A 124 15.11 22.61 -26.89
N TRP A 125 14.46 22.18 -25.81
CA TRP A 125 14.22 23.00 -24.63
C TRP A 125 14.60 22.26 -23.38
N LYS A 126 15.42 22.89 -22.53
CA LYS A 126 15.84 22.41 -21.22
C LYS A 126 15.07 23.13 -20.14
N LYS A 127 14.56 22.39 -19.16
CA LYS A 127 13.90 22.93 -17.97
C LYS A 127 14.12 22.04 -16.77
N GLU A 128 14.23 22.66 -15.60
CA GLU A 128 14.28 21.99 -14.31
C GLU A 128 12.91 21.41 -13.96
N ALA A 129 12.91 20.23 -13.33
CA ALA A 129 11.71 19.57 -12.84
C ALA A 129 11.49 19.87 -11.34
N THR A 130 10.22 20.07 -10.98
CA THR A 130 9.81 20.15 -9.57
C THR A 130 9.71 18.74 -9.01
N LEU A 131 10.35 18.50 -7.87
CA LEU A 131 10.41 17.20 -7.20
C LEU A 131 9.45 17.16 -6.02
N THR A 132 8.75 16.02 -5.86
CA THR A 132 7.92 15.75 -4.68
C THR A 132 8.09 14.30 -4.23
N THR A 133 7.86 14.05 -2.93
CA THR A 133 7.88 12.70 -2.36
C THR A 133 6.71 12.50 -1.41
N GLU A 134 6.21 11.28 -1.33
CA GLU A 134 5.20 10.86 -0.35
C GLU A 134 5.82 10.36 0.97
N HIS A 135 7.13 10.19 1.02
CA HIS A 135 7.82 9.62 2.16
C HIS A 135 8.30 10.71 3.14
N LEU A 136 8.27 10.38 4.43
CA LEU A 136 8.94 11.16 5.46
C LEU A 136 10.43 10.79 5.50
N LEU A 137 11.28 11.74 5.86
CA LEU A 137 12.72 11.51 6.02
C LEU A 137 13.05 10.38 7.00
N ASN A 138 12.14 10.09 7.96
CA ASN A 138 12.27 9.05 8.97
C ASN A 138 11.62 7.72 8.56
N ASP A 139 11.20 7.56 7.31
CA ASP A 139 10.67 6.30 6.83
C ASP A 139 11.76 5.22 6.87
N ARG A 140 11.35 4.00 7.21
CA ARG A 140 12.23 2.86 7.49
C ARG A 140 12.93 2.30 6.26
N CYS A 141 12.40 2.59 5.09
CA CYS A 141 12.94 2.13 3.82
C CYS A 141 13.93 3.13 3.25
N ASP A 142 15.02 2.65 2.70
CA ASP A 142 16.06 3.49 2.14
C ASP A 142 15.72 4.05 0.76
N TYR A 143 14.85 3.37 0.03
CA TYR A 143 14.41 3.79 -1.28
C TYR A 143 13.03 4.41 -1.23
N LEU A 144 12.94 5.63 -1.73
CA LEU A 144 11.75 6.47 -1.68
C LEU A 144 11.18 6.72 -3.07
N LEU A 145 9.84 6.79 -3.14
CA LEU A 145 9.14 7.34 -4.28
C LEU A 145 9.45 8.84 -4.42
N ILE A 146 9.90 9.23 -5.59
CA ILE A 146 10.04 10.63 -6.00
C ILE A 146 9.30 10.83 -7.32
N THR A 147 8.49 11.87 -7.40
CA THR A 147 7.93 12.34 -8.67
C THR A 147 8.64 13.60 -9.13
N ALA A 148 8.92 13.69 -10.43
CA ALA A 148 9.51 14.86 -11.04
C ALA A 148 8.59 15.39 -12.13
N GLN A 149 8.26 16.69 -12.10
CA GLN A 149 7.29 17.31 -12.99
C GLN A 149 7.85 18.58 -13.62
N THR A 150 7.61 18.76 -14.92
CA THR A 150 7.95 19.97 -15.66
C THR A 150 7.06 20.13 -16.89
N ASN A 151 7.18 21.26 -17.60
CA ASN A 151 6.51 21.51 -18.86
C ASN A 151 7.58 21.78 -19.93
N LEU A 152 7.50 21.08 -21.05
CA LEU A 152 8.48 21.15 -22.13
C LEU A 152 7.83 21.59 -23.45
N LEU A 153 8.11 20.89 -24.53
CA LEU A 153 7.69 21.26 -25.89
C LEU A 153 6.44 20.50 -26.32
N GLU A 154 5.66 21.12 -27.18
CA GLU A 154 4.59 20.43 -27.87
C GLU A 154 5.14 19.39 -28.87
N ASN A 155 4.38 18.34 -29.10
CA ASN A 155 4.73 17.28 -30.05
C ASN A 155 6.15 16.73 -29.84
N MET A 156 6.54 16.56 -28.57
CA MET A 156 7.85 16.05 -28.15
C MET A 156 8.13 14.68 -28.77
N ARG A 157 9.36 14.46 -29.23
CA ARG A 157 9.82 13.22 -29.85
C ARG A 157 10.78 12.46 -28.98
N THR A 158 11.72 13.17 -28.36
CA THR A 158 12.69 12.61 -27.43
C THR A 158 12.69 13.40 -26.15
N LEU A 159 12.97 12.69 -25.07
CA LEU A 159 13.14 13.22 -23.73
C LEU A 159 14.49 12.76 -23.19
N GLU A 160 15.29 13.71 -22.72
CA GLU A 160 16.58 13.43 -22.12
C GLU A 160 16.62 14.01 -20.69
N ILE A 161 17.37 13.37 -19.83
CA ILE A 161 17.80 13.92 -18.53
C ILE A 161 19.23 14.39 -18.68
N GLU A 162 19.57 15.50 -18.06
CA GLU A 162 20.91 16.08 -18.12
C GLU A 162 21.40 16.47 -16.73
N ALA A 163 22.66 16.11 -16.42
CA ALA A 163 23.42 16.58 -15.28
C ALA A 163 24.88 16.81 -15.68
N GLU A 164 25.41 17.98 -15.35
CA GLU A 164 26.82 18.37 -15.59
C GLU A 164 27.31 18.12 -17.04
N GLY A 165 26.41 18.32 -18.02
CA GLY A 165 26.75 18.12 -19.43
C GLY A 165 26.66 16.67 -19.92
N VAL A 166 26.41 15.72 -19.05
CA VAL A 166 26.11 14.33 -19.42
C VAL A 166 24.60 14.20 -19.67
N MET A 167 24.23 13.52 -20.74
CA MET A 167 22.84 13.37 -21.17
C MET A 167 22.49 11.90 -21.33
N MET A 168 21.23 11.57 -21.00
CA MET A 168 20.65 10.27 -21.16
C MET A 168 19.25 10.39 -21.73
N GLU A 169 18.98 9.75 -22.85
CA GLU A 169 17.64 9.64 -23.41
C GLU A 169 16.84 8.62 -22.58
N ILE A 170 15.58 8.96 -22.26
CA ILE A 170 14.66 8.12 -21.50
C ILE A 170 13.35 7.94 -22.27
N PRO A 171 12.72 6.75 -22.21
CA PRO A 171 11.44 6.53 -22.85
C PRO A 171 10.33 7.27 -22.10
N PHE A 172 9.30 7.68 -22.85
CA PHE A 172 8.08 8.23 -22.24
C PHE A 172 6.84 7.72 -22.98
N LYS A 173 5.72 7.67 -22.25
CA LYS A 173 4.40 7.28 -22.75
C LYS A 173 3.48 8.52 -22.82
N LYS A 174 2.50 8.51 -23.70
CA LYS A 174 1.40 9.48 -23.61
C LYS A 174 0.44 9.03 -22.52
N ALA A 175 -0.01 9.96 -21.67
CA ALA A 175 -1.05 9.69 -20.69
C ALA A 175 -2.36 9.29 -21.39
N LYS A 176 -3.20 8.51 -20.71
CA LYS A 176 -4.53 8.14 -21.20
C LYS A 176 -5.49 9.33 -21.08
N TYR A 177 -6.33 9.52 -22.09
CA TYR A 177 -7.41 10.53 -22.09
C TYR A 177 -8.80 9.88 -22.10
N HIS A 178 -8.85 8.57 -22.19
CA HIS A 178 -10.06 7.77 -22.17
C HIS A 178 -9.84 6.51 -21.31
N ALA A 179 -10.89 6.12 -20.63
CA ALA A 179 -10.92 4.89 -19.84
C ALA A 179 -12.28 4.19 -20.02
N PRO A 180 -12.38 2.87 -19.78
CA PRO A 180 -13.63 2.14 -19.93
C PRO A 180 -14.74 2.59 -18.97
N LYS A 181 -14.37 3.14 -17.81
CA LYS A 181 -15.25 3.62 -16.76
C LYS A 181 -14.77 4.97 -16.19
N PRO A 182 -15.67 5.78 -15.63
CA PRO A 182 -15.31 7.06 -15.01
C PRO A 182 -14.53 6.91 -13.69
N VAL A 183 -14.48 5.70 -13.14
CA VAL A 183 -13.72 5.34 -11.93
C VAL A 183 -12.76 4.21 -12.27
N VAL A 184 -11.49 4.37 -11.88
CA VAL A 184 -10.46 3.33 -11.98
C VAL A 184 -9.94 2.99 -10.59
N PHE A 185 -9.84 1.70 -10.30
CA PHE A 185 -9.18 1.19 -9.11
C PHE A 185 -7.80 0.67 -9.47
N CYS A 186 -6.78 1.31 -8.90
CA CYS A 186 -5.39 0.92 -9.01
C CYS A 186 -5.09 -0.13 -7.94
N VAL A 187 -4.94 -1.36 -8.36
CA VAL A 187 -4.70 -2.47 -7.45
C VAL A 187 -3.19 -2.61 -7.21
N SER A 188 -2.83 -2.79 -5.94
CA SER A 188 -1.45 -2.98 -5.50
C SER A 188 -0.73 -4.08 -6.28
N PRO A 189 0.61 -3.99 -6.44
CA PRO A 189 1.39 -5.01 -7.13
C PRO A 189 1.18 -6.41 -6.54
N GLN A 190 0.72 -7.33 -7.37
CA GLN A 190 0.48 -8.71 -7.01
C GLN A 190 1.81 -9.47 -7.09
N PHE A 191 2.19 -10.18 -6.02
CA PHE A 191 3.40 -11.00 -5.98
C PHE A 191 3.10 -12.36 -5.37
N ALA A 192 3.70 -13.40 -5.92
CA ALA A 192 3.41 -14.78 -5.55
C ALA A 192 1.89 -15.04 -5.43
N ALA A 193 1.10 -14.35 -6.27
CA ALA A 193 -0.35 -14.32 -6.15
C ALA A 193 -0.97 -15.63 -6.60
N GLU A 194 -1.80 -16.22 -5.76
CA GLU A 194 -2.46 -17.50 -5.98
C GLU A 194 -3.96 -17.49 -5.67
N GLN A 195 -4.45 -16.40 -5.06
CA GLN A 195 -5.82 -16.29 -4.55
C GLN A 195 -6.78 -15.72 -5.59
N TRP A 196 -7.04 -16.48 -6.64
CA TRP A 196 -7.92 -16.12 -7.75
C TRP A 196 -9.36 -15.80 -7.35
N GLN A 197 -9.86 -16.39 -6.25
CA GLN A 197 -11.22 -16.15 -5.75
C GLN A 197 -11.41 -14.68 -5.34
N THR A 198 -10.39 -14.09 -4.72
CA THR A 198 -10.41 -12.69 -4.30
C THR A 198 -10.53 -11.75 -5.51
N PHE A 199 -9.84 -12.07 -6.60
CA PHE A 199 -9.97 -11.33 -7.86
C PHE A 199 -11.41 -11.37 -8.39
N LEU A 200 -12.07 -12.53 -8.38
CA LEU A 200 -13.45 -12.64 -8.83
C LEU A 200 -14.39 -11.77 -7.99
N VAL A 201 -14.25 -11.79 -6.67
CA VAL A 201 -15.03 -10.94 -5.76
C VAL A 201 -14.78 -9.46 -6.07
N GLN A 202 -13.52 -9.04 -6.11
CA GLN A 202 -13.11 -7.65 -6.36
C GLN A 202 -13.62 -7.15 -7.71
N TYR A 203 -13.41 -7.95 -8.77
CA TYR A 203 -13.79 -7.56 -10.12
C TYR A 203 -15.31 -7.42 -10.27
N HIS A 204 -16.09 -8.43 -9.90
CA HIS A 204 -17.54 -8.44 -10.15
C HIS A 204 -18.27 -7.38 -9.31
N ILE A 205 -17.83 -7.14 -8.07
CA ILE A 205 -18.36 -6.05 -7.25
C ILE A 205 -17.98 -4.70 -7.85
N SER A 206 -16.71 -4.50 -8.18
CA SER A 206 -16.23 -3.24 -8.79
C SER A 206 -16.93 -2.92 -10.10
N LYS A 207 -17.11 -3.94 -10.94
CA LYS A 207 -17.86 -3.82 -12.21
C LYS A 207 -19.30 -3.40 -12.00
N ARG A 208 -20.01 -4.05 -11.03
CA ARG A 208 -21.41 -3.72 -10.71
C ARG A 208 -21.56 -2.24 -10.35
N TYR A 209 -20.64 -1.71 -9.58
CA TYR A 209 -20.67 -0.32 -9.13
C TYR A 209 -19.90 0.65 -10.03
N GLY A 210 -19.43 0.22 -11.18
CA GLY A 210 -18.95 1.10 -12.24
C GLY A 210 -17.49 1.49 -12.17
N ALA A 211 -16.61 0.66 -11.57
CA ALA A 211 -15.16 0.83 -11.65
C ALA A 211 -14.52 -0.14 -12.67
N HIS A 212 -13.36 0.28 -13.20
CA HIS A 212 -12.44 -0.54 -13.97
C HIS A 212 -11.20 -0.85 -13.12
N LEU A 213 -10.69 -2.08 -13.18
CA LEU A 213 -9.48 -2.47 -12.44
C LEU A 213 -8.24 -2.32 -13.32
N GLN A 214 -7.26 -1.59 -12.80
CA GLN A 214 -5.88 -1.58 -13.30
C GLN A 214 -5.03 -2.44 -12.36
N LEU A 215 -4.49 -3.53 -12.88
CA LEU A 215 -3.71 -4.51 -12.13
C LEU A 215 -2.23 -4.36 -12.44
N TYR A 216 -1.40 -4.47 -11.41
CA TYR A 216 0.04 -4.57 -11.51
C TYR A 216 0.50 -5.95 -11.04
N ILE A 217 1.30 -6.65 -11.82
CA ILE A 217 1.73 -8.01 -11.52
C ILE A 217 3.26 -8.04 -11.45
N VAL A 218 3.79 -8.47 -10.29
CA VAL A 218 5.21 -8.82 -10.09
C VAL A 218 5.41 -10.29 -10.42
N SER A 219 4.63 -11.16 -9.76
CA SER A 219 4.61 -12.61 -10.00
C SER A 219 3.27 -13.21 -9.60
N MET A 220 2.88 -14.28 -10.26
CA MET A 220 1.56 -14.90 -10.06
C MET A 220 1.60 -16.35 -10.53
N VAL A 221 0.82 -17.22 -9.89
CA VAL A 221 0.61 -18.59 -10.38
C VAL A 221 0.04 -18.53 -11.80
N GLU A 222 0.65 -19.29 -12.72
CA GLU A 222 0.36 -19.20 -14.16
C GLU A 222 -1.12 -19.45 -14.51
N SER A 223 -1.77 -20.41 -13.85
CA SER A 223 -3.20 -20.68 -14.06
C SER A 223 -4.09 -19.52 -13.62
N TYR A 224 -3.72 -18.82 -12.54
CA TYR A 224 -4.42 -17.61 -12.11
C TYR A 224 -4.18 -16.46 -13.10
N TYR A 225 -2.96 -16.28 -13.60
CA TYR A 225 -2.69 -15.30 -14.65
C TYR A 225 -3.50 -15.57 -15.92
N LYS A 226 -3.63 -16.85 -16.33
CA LYS A 226 -4.50 -17.22 -17.45
C LYS A 226 -5.95 -16.79 -17.23
N LEU A 227 -6.47 -16.94 -16.03
CA LEU A 227 -7.81 -16.44 -15.69
C LEU A 227 -7.91 -14.91 -15.86
N ILE A 228 -6.97 -14.14 -15.31
CA ILE A 228 -6.95 -12.68 -15.47
C ILE A 228 -6.83 -12.29 -16.95
N SER A 229 -6.00 -13.00 -17.73
CA SER A 229 -5.79 -12.73 -19.15
C SER A 229 -7.08 -12.90 -19.98
N GLU A 230 -7.98 -13.82 -19.61
CA GLU A 230 -9.28 -13.92 -20.27
C GLU A 230 -10.15 -12.68 -20.00
N TYR A 231 -10.10 -12.13 -18.78
CA TYR A 231 -10.79 -10.87 -18.48
C TYR A 231 -10.17 -9.68 -19.20
N GLU A 232 -8.83 -9.65 -19.33
CA GLU A 232 -8.11 -8.60 -20.06
C GLU A 232 -8.42 -8.63 -21.57
N LYS A 233 -8.41 -9.80 -22.21
CA LYS A 233 -8.78 -9.96 -23.64
C LYS A 233 -10.17 -9.44 -23.96
N LEU A 234 -11.08 -9.48 -22.98
CA LEU A 234 -12.42 -8.93 -23.10
C LEU A 234 -12.49 -7.42 -22.76
N GLY A 235 -11.35 -6.78 -22.45
CA GLY A 235 -11.28 -5.36 -22.08
C GLY A 235 -11.90 -5.04 -20.72
N LEU A 236 -12.06 -6.06 -19.85
CA LEU A 236 -12.73 -5.94 -18.57
C LEU A 236 -11.81 -5.45 -17.45
N VAL A 237 -10.53 -5.76 -17.55
CA VAL A 237 -9.45 -5.28 -16.69
C VAL A 237 -8.28 -4.82 -17.56
N SER A 238 -7.37 -4.05 -16.99
CA SER A 238 -6.08 -3.73 -17.59
C SER A 238 -4.96 -4.31 -16.73
N VAL A 239 -3.94 -4.89 -17.36
CA VAL A 239 -2.81 -5.52 -16.69
C VAL A 239 -1.51 -4.88 -17.15
N GLU A 240 -0.64 -4.52 -16.20
CA GLU A 240 0.70 -4.02 -16.47
C GLU A 240 1.72 -4.86 -15.68
N PRO A 241 2.85 -5.25 -16.29
CA PRO A 241 3.97 -5.79 -15.55
C PRO A 241 4.49 -4.76 -14.54
N TRP A 242 4.72 -5.18 -13.29
CA TRP A 242 5.38 -4.35 -12.31
C TRP A 242 6.78 -4.90 -12.03
N LEU A 243 7.78 -4.14 -12.44
CA LEU A 243 9.15 -4.61 -12.49
C LEU A 243 9.85 -4.45 -11.13
N THR A 244 10.74 -5.38 -10.83
CA THR A 244 11.72 -5.21 -9.77
C THR A 244 12.77 -4.18 -10.18
N ILE A 245 13.31 -3.46 -9.20
CA ILE A 245 14.38 -2.48 -9.44
C ILE A 245 15.68 -3.26 -9.66
N LYS A 246 16.32 -3.06 -10.82
CA LYS A 246 17.64 -3.62 -11.12
C LYS A 246 18.58 -2.49 -11.54
N PHE A 247 19.75 -2.44 -10.91
CA PHE A 247 20.85 -1.59 -11.31
C PHE A 247 21.93 -2.49 -11.94
N SER A 248 22.55 -2.06 -13.01
CA SER A 248 23.71 -2.77 -13.54
C SER A 248 24.93 -2.48 -12.66
N GLU A 249 25.68 -3.50 -12.29
CA GLU A 249 27.00 -3.42 -11.64
C GLU A 249 27.03 -2.61 -10.32
N THR A 250 26.32 -3.06 -9.32
CA THR A 250 26.39 -2.43 -8.00
C THR A 250 26.72 -3.46 -6.94
N ASP A 251 27.96 -3.48 -6.52
CA ASP A 251 28.42 -4.23 -5.36
C ASP A 251 28.29 -3.38 -4.09
N GLY A 252 27.43 -3.79 -3.17
CA GLY A 252 27.38 -3.19 -1.85
C GLY A 252 26.06 -3.39 -1.10
N PRO A 253 26.09 -3.46 0.23
CA PRO A 253 24.93 -3.77 1.07
C PRO A 253 23.82 -2.70 1.01
N PHE A 254 24.13 -1.50 0.51
CA PHE A 254 23.16 -0.41 0.38
C PHE A 254 22.42 -0.40 -0.98
N LEU A 255 22.70 -1.37 -1.86
CA LEU A 255 22.24 -1.38 -3.23
C LEU A 255 21.26 -2.51 -3.54
N GLU A 256 20.76 -3.21 -2.53
CA GLU A 256 19.62 -4.13 -2.68
C GLU A 256 18.28 -3.35 -2.65
N PRO A 257 17.89 -2.67 -3.74
CA PRO A 257 16.75 -1.73 -3.70
C PRO A 257 15.45 -2.45 -3.36
N ASN A 258 15.27 -3.68 -3.82
CA ASN A 258 14.04 -4.43 -3.61
C ASN A 258 13.84 -4.89 -2.16
N ARG A 259 14.89 -4.96 -1.35
CA ARG A 259 14.81 -5.20 0.09
C ARG A 259 14.61 -3.94 0.91
N ASN A 260 14.83 -2.79 0.30
CA ASN A 260 14.83 -1.49 0.96
C ASN A 260 13.78 -0.52 0.40
N VAL A 261 12.81 -1.03 -0.34
CA VAL A 261 11.62 -0.31 -0.82
C VAL A 261 10.36 -0.91 -0.18
N GLU A 262 9.45 -0.06 0.31
CA GLU A 262 8.26 -0.48 1.02
C GLU A 262 7.30 -1.28 0.12
N LEU A 263 6.83 -2.43 0.60
CA LEU A 263 5.72 -3.21 0.02
C LEU A 263 5.79 -3.37 -1.51
N ARG A 264 6.94 -3.78 -2.04
CA ARG A 264 7.15 -3.94 -3.50
C ARG A 264 7.00 -2.65 -4.29
N ASN A 265 7.33 -1.52 -3.67
CA ASN A 265 7.18 -0.21 -4.28
C ASN A 265 5.70 0.11 -4.64
N GLN A 266 4.78 -0.29 -3.77
CA GLN A 266 3.34 -0.09 -3.94
C GLN A 266 2.99 1.37 -4.17
N ALA A 267 3.64 2.30 -3.48
CA ALA A 267 3.42 3.73 -3.64
C ALA A 267 3.75 4.22 -5.07
N ALA A 268 4.82 3.70 -5.67
CA ALA A 268 5.17 4.03 -7.04
C ALA A 268 4.17 3.44 -8.04
N ALA A 269 3.69 2.21 -7.84
CA ALA A 269 2.66 1.60 -8.69
C ALA A 269 1.33 2.36 -8.64
N HIS A 270 0.89 2.75 -7.46
CA HIS A 270 -0.32 3.57 -7.30
C HIS A 270 -0.17 4.96 -7.93
N THR A 271 1.02 5.58 -7.80
CA THR A 271 1.32 6.86 -8.43
C THR A 271 1.39 6.75 -9.94
N ASP A 272 1.99 5.67 -10.47
CA ASP A 272 2.00 5.37 -11.91
C ASP A 272 0.57 5.29 -12.47
N CYS A 273 -0.29 4.52 -11.82
CA CYS A 273 -1.70 4.41 -12.21
C CYS A 273 -2.44 5.75 -12.14
N LEU A 274 -2.25 6.51 -11.04
CA LEU A 274 -2.84 7.85 -10.90
C LEU A 274 -2.44 8.76 -12.06
N LEU A 275 -1.16 8.79 -12.42
CA LEU A 275 -0.64 9.61 -13.52
C LEU A 275 -1.10 9.08 -14.88
N MET A 276 -1.13 7.75 -15.08
CA MET A 276 -1.62 7.15 -16.32
C MET A 276 -3.05 7.57 -16.65
N TYR A 277 -3.93 7.58 -15.64
CA TYR A 277 -5.36 7.88 -15.79
C TYR A 277 -5.75 9.32 -15.42
N LYS A 278 -4.77 10.18 -15.13
CA LYS A 278 -4.98 11.53 -14.62
C LYS A 278 -5.98 12.37 -15.44
N GLU A 279 -5.99 12.23 -16.75
CA GLU A 279 -6.88 12.97 -17.64
C GLU A 279 -8.04 12.12 -18.18
N ALA A 280 -8.06 10.81 -17.88
CA ALA A 280 -8.99 9.86 -18.46
C ALA A 280 -10.25 9.60 -17.61
N VAL A 281 -10.17 9.82 -16.30
CA VAL A 281 -11.24 9.44 -15.35
C VAL A 281 -11.60 10.56 -14.40
N SER A 282 -12.77 10.45 -13.79
CA SER A 282 -13.21 11.38 -12.74
C SER A 282 -12.62 11.05 -11.39
N PHE A 283 -12.40 9.75 -11.11
CA PHE A 283 -11.86 9.28 -9.84
C PHE A 283 -10.89 8.12 -10.01
N VAL A 284 -9.85 8.14 -9.18
CA VAL A 284 -8.91 7.03 -8.99
C VAL A 284 -8.98 6.56 -7.54
N GLY A 285 -9.12 5.26 -7.32
CA GLY A 285 -8.99 4.63 -6.01
C GLY A 285 -7.74 3.77 -5.92
N VAL A 286 -7.06 3.76 -4.77
CA VAL A 286 -5.91 2.88 -4.52
C VAL A 286 -6.33 1.80 -3.53
N LEU A 287 -6.17 0.53 -3.91
CA LEU A 287 -6.71 -0.63 -3.20
C LEU A 287 -5.74 -1.81 -3.23
N ASP A 288 -5.83 -2.68 -2.22
CA ASP A 288 -5.34 -4.05 -2.33
C ASP A 288 -6.42 -4.93 -2.98
N MET A 289 -6.05 -6.10 -3.51
CA MET A 289 -6.99 -7.00 -4.19
C MET A 289 -8.14 -7.46 -3.28
N ASP A 290 -7.93 -7.48 -1.98
CA ASP A 290 -8.86 -7.92 -0.95
C ASP A 290 -9.60 -6.78 -0.24
N ASP A 291 -9.40 -5.54 -0.67
CA ASP A 291 -10.11 -4.36 -0.16
C ASP A 291 -11.35 -4.08 -1.02
N ILE A 292 -12.51 -4.42 -0.51
CA ILE A 292 -13.79 -4.31 -1.22
C ILE A 292 -14.56 -3.08 -0.74
N LEU A 293 -14.86 -2.16 -1.63
CA LEU A 293 -15.72 -1.00 -1.35
C LEU A 293 -17.15 -1.25 -1.84
N ILE A 294 -18.14 -0.97 -0.99
CA ILE A 294 -19.55 -0.94 -1.37
C ILE A 294 -20.04 0.51 -1.23
N PRO A 295 -20.64 1.10 -2.27
CA PRO A 295 -21.22 2.44 -2.18
C PRO A 295 -22.33 2.52 -1.15
N ASN A 296 -22.39 3.63 -0.40
CA ASN A 296 -23.42 3.86 0.60
C ASN A 296 -24.54 4.75 0.05
N ASN A 297 -25.75 4.18 -0.09
CA ASN A 297 -26.91 4.91 -0.62
C ASN A 297 -26.62 5.56 -2.00
N ALA A 298 -25.91 4.84 -2.84
CA ALA A 298 -25.62 5.22 -4.21
C ALA A 298 -25.59 4.00 -5.12
N GLU A 299 -25.98 4.16 -6.37
CA GLU A 299 -26.00 3.08 -7.35
C GLU A 299 -24.63 2.81 -7.99
N SER A 300 -23.69 3.73 -7.80
CA SER A 300 -22.33 3.63 -8.35
C SER A 300 -21.29 4.35 -7.48
N TYR A 301 -20.01 3.98 -7.66
CA TYR A 301 -18.89 4.71 -7.07
C TYR A 301 -18.83 6.16 -7.53
N TYR A 302 -19.13 6.40 -8.80
CA TYR A 302 -19.13 7.76 -9.34
C TYR A 302 -20.12 8.65 -8.59
N GLU A 303 -21.35 8.19 -8.40
CA GLU A 303 -22.39 8.93 -7.68
C GLU A 303 -22.00 9.18 -6.21
N GLU A 304 -21.47 8.17 -5.53
CA GLU A 304 -21.03 8.33 -4.15
C GLU A 304 -19.89 9.34 -4.03
N PHE A 305 -18.86 9.19 -4.86
CA PHE A 305 -17.70 10.09 -4.79
C PHE A 305 -18.08 11.52 -5.17
N GLU A 306 -18.89 11.73 -6.21
CA GLU A 306 -19.40 13.06 -6.53
C GLU A 306 -20.15 13.68 -5.34
N ARG A 307 -21.01 12.93 -4.68
CA ARG A 307 -21.73 13.39 -3.50
C ARG A 307 -20.77 13.76 -2.35
N GLU A 308 -19.77 12.93 -2.08
CA GLU A 308 -18.80 13.17 -1.01
C GLU A 308 -17.87 14.35 -1.28
N TYR A 309 -17.56 14.61 -2.55
CA TYR A 309 -16.79 15.80 -2.98
C TYR A 309 -17.66 17.05 -3.11
N SER A 310 -18.99 16.91 -3.17
CA SER A 310 -19.89 18.06 -3.37
C SER A 310 -19.77 19.06 -2.24
N GLY A 311 -19.79 20.34 -2.57
CA GLY A 311 -19.76 21.43 -1.60
C GLY A 311 -18.37 21.81 -1.06
N SER A 312 -17.29 21.09 -1.44
CA SER A 312 -15.94 21.45 -1.02
C SER A 312 -14.90 21.26 -2.13
N TRP A 313 -14.31 22.36 -2.54
CA TRP A 313 -13.22 22.37 -3.53
C TRP A 313 -11.85 22.05 -2.92
N ILE A 314 -11.72 22.12 -1.58
CA ILE A 314 -10.46 21.86 -0.86
C ILE A 314 -10.18 20.36 -0.63
N ILE A 315 -11.19 19.49 -0.81
CA ILE A 315 -10.99 18.06 -0.61
C ILE A 315 -10.12 17.49 -1.74
N SER A 316 -8.97 16.92 -1.41
CA SER A 316 -8.08 16.22 -2.34
C SER A 316 -8.37 14.74 -2.42
N ALA A 317 -8.70 14.11 -1.29
CA ALA A 317 -8.92 12.69 -1.17
C ALA A 317 -10.09 12.36 -0.24
N LEU A 318 -10.80 11.29 -0.56
CA LEU A 318 -11.73 10.61 0.35
C LEU A 318 -10.99 9.43 0.97
N SER A 319 -11.04 9.29 2.28
CA SER A 319 -10.43 8.16 2.99
C SER A 319 -11.52 7.31 3.65
N TYR A 320 -11.65 6.07 3.21
CA TYR A 320 -12.58 5.10 3.76
C TYR A 320 -11.87 4.21 4.76
N GLY A 321 -12.35 4.18 6.01
CA GLY A 321 -11.90 3.17 6.97
C GLY A 321 -12.37 1.78 6.56
N LYS A 322 -11.58 0.75 6.84
CA LYS A 322 -11.92 -0.63 6.50
C LYS A 322 -12.13 -1.50 7.74
N LEU A 323 -12.96 -2.52 7.59
CA LEU A 323 -13.23 -3.56 8.57
C LEU A 323 -12.73 -4.90 8.03
N ASP A 324 -12.13 -5.67 8.90
CA ASP A 324 -11.66 -7.01 8.55
C ASP A 324 -12.78 -8.04 8.66
N PHE A 325 -12.82 -8.98 7.71
CA PHE A 325 -13.74 -10.09 7.69
C PHE A 325 -13.03 -11.40 7.36
N HIS A 326 -13.38 -12.47 8.07
CA HIS A 326 -13.10 -13.82 7.60
C HIS A 326 -14.01 -14.12 6.40
N THR A 327 -13.45 -14.78 5.40
CA THR A 327 -14.24 -15.23 4.25
C THR A 327 -14.31 -16.75 4.22
N ILE A 328 -15.30 -17.29 3.51
CA ILE A 328 -15.41 -18.72 3.26
C ILE A 328 -14.51 -19.12 2.07
N LYS A 329 -13.97 -20.33 2.15
CA LYS A 329 -13.25 -20.97 1.05
C LYS A 329 -14.23 -21.75 0.18
N VAL A 330 -14.17 -21.54 -1.13
CA VAL A 330 -14.89 -22.31 -2.14
C VAL A 330 -13.85 -23.05 -2.98
N ALA A 331 -13.99 -24.38 -3.10
CA ALA A 331 -12.92 -25.23 -3.62
C ALA A 331 -12.76 -25.16 -5.13
N GLY A 332 -13.82 -24.98 -5.88
CA GLY A 332 -13.83 -25.00 -7.34
C GLY A 332 -14.35 -23.72 -7.97
N LEU A 333 -13.97 -23.48 -9.22
CA LEU A 333 -14.45 -22.33 -9.99
C LEU A 333 -15.96 -22.39 -10.23
N GLU A 334 -16.49 -23.60 -10.45
CA GLU A 334 -17.90 -23.88 -10.69
C GLU A 334 -18.79 -23.60 -9.48
N ASP A 335 -18.23 -23.69 -8.28
CA ASP A 335 -18.95 -23.47 -7.01
C ASP A 335 -18.92 -22.01 -6.54
N GLN A 336 -18.27 -21.12 -7.29
CA GLN A 336 -18.12 -19.73 -6.89
C GLN A 336 -19.47 -19.00 -6.85
N SER A 337 -19.72 -18.33 -5.73
CA SER A 337 -20.85 -17.44 -5.53
C SER A 337 -20.45 -16.30 -4.62
N ILE A 338 -20.47 -15.09 -5.17
CA ILE A 338 -20.15 -13.88 -4.41
C ILE A 338 -21.21 -13.65 -3.33
N SER A 339 -22.46 -13.94 -3.62
CA SER A 339 -23.53 -13.91 -2.60
C SER A 339 -23.23 -14.84 -1.42
N ALA A 340 -22.74 -16.06 -1.70
CA ALA A 340 -22.39 -17.00 -0.63
C ALA A 340 -21.20 -16.49 0.19
N ILE A 341 -20.16 -15.96 -0.46
CA ILE A 341 -18.99 -15.37 0.18
C ILE A 341 -19.41 -14.20 1.08
N VAL A 342 -20.16 -13.24 0.56
CA VAL A 342 -20.60 -12.04 1.28
C VAL A 342 -21.52 -12.40 2.45
N LYS A 343 -22.50 -13.31 2.24
CA LYS A 343 -23.45 -13.71 3.29
C LYS A 343 -22.81 -14.49 4.44
N ASN A 344 -21.73 -15.19 4.18
CA ASN A 344 -21.03 -15.99 5.17
C ASN A 344 -19.75 -15.32 5.73
N ALA A 345 -19.36 -14.15 5.22
CA ALA A 345 -18.25 -13.40 5.78
C ALA A 345 -18.54 -12.97 7.23
N ARG A 346 -17.55 -13.08 8.10
CA ARG A 346 -17.66 -12.79 9.54
C ARG A 346 -16.70 -11.70 9.94
N ARG A 347 -17.24 -10.69 10.59
CA ARG A 347 -16.47 -9.56 11.07
C ARG A 347 -15.46 -9.95 12.13
N LEU A 348 -14.24 -9.44 12.00
CA LEU A 348 -13.19 -9.51 13.00
C LEU A 348 -13.21 -8.25 13.88
N PRO A 349 -12.72 -8.33 15.13
CA PRO A 349 -12.61 -7.17 16.00
C PRO A 349 -11.52 -6.18 15.56
N THR A 350 -10.69 -6.57 14.61
CA THR A 350 -9.60 -5.76 14.08
C THR A 350 -10.11 -4.65 13.15
N LYS A 351 -9.38 -3.55 13.14
CA LYS A 351 -9.56 -2.44 12.18
C LYS A 351 -8.21 -2.12 11.61
N ASP A 352 -8.17 -1.83 10.34
CA ASP A 352 -6.94 -1.47 9.66
C ASP A 352 -7.04 -0.07 9.02
N THR A 353 -5.88 0.45 8.63
CA THR A 353 -5.81 1.69 7.87
C THR A 353 -6.60 1.55 6.58
N GLY A 354 -7.50 2.49 6.34
CA GLY A 354 -8.34 2.45 5.15
C GLY A 354 -7.60 2.81 3.87
N LYS A 355 -8.35 2.99 2.81
CA LYS A 355 -7.86 3.32 1.48
C LYS A 355 -8.42 4.65 0.99
N SER A 356 -7.77 5.22 -0.02
CA SER A 356 -8.10 6.56 -0.51
C SER A 356 -8.54 6.57 -1.97
N PHE A 357 -9.42 7.53 -2.26
CA PHE A 357 -10.00 7.77 -3.57
C PHE A 357 -9.84 9.25 -3.90
N PHE A 358 -9.33 9.55 -5.09
CA PHE A 358 -8.89 10.88 -5.48
C PHE A 358 -9.64 11.40 -6.70
N ARG A 359 -9.77 12.71 -6.78
CA ARG A 359 -9.92 13.41 -8.07
C ARG A 359 -8.51 13.55 -8.67
N PRO A 360 -8.20 12.90 -9.81
CA PRO A 360 -6.83 12.86 -10.32
C PRO A 360 -6.23 14.25 -10.60
N GLU A 361 -7.08 15.23 -10.98
CA GLU A 361 -6.62 16.60 -11.18
C GLU A 361 -6.12 17.29 -9.89
N ARG A 362 -6.44 16.73 -8.71
CA ARG A 362 -6.04 17.29 -7.42
C ARG A 362 -4.83 16.61 -6.78
N MET A 363 -4.31 15.55 -7.40
CA MET A 363 -3.23 14.73 -6.84
C MET A 363 -2.17 14.46 -7.91
N ASN A 364 -0.90 14.55 -7.53
CA ASN A 364 0.23 14.27 -8.42
C ASN A 364 1.02 13.03 -8.00
N SER A 365 0.79 12.55 -6.78
CA SER A 365 1.39 11.33 -6.22
C SER A 365 0.48 10.77 -5.14
N THR A 366 0.71 9.55 -4.74
CA THR A 366 0.00 8.92 -3.62
C THR A 366 0.87 7.86 -2.94
N TRP A 367 0.58 7.58 -1.68
CA TRP A 367 1.12 6.46 -0.94
C TRP A 367 0.10 5.30 -0.87
N SER A 368 0.47 4.18 -0.28
CA SER A 368 -0.35 2.95 -0.26
C SER A 368 -1.73 3.08 0.40
N HIS A 369 -1.89 3.99 1.36
CA HIS A 369 -3.15 4.21 2.07
C HIS A 369 -3.74 5.60 1.83
N TYR A 370 -2.91 6.63 1.84
CA TYR A 370 -3.30 8.02 1.62
C TYR A 370 -2.10 8.84 1.18
N SER A 371 -2.32 9.89 0.42
CA SER A 371 -1.24 10.81 0.09
C SER A 371 -0.88 11.66 1.31
N ARG A 372 0.41 11.72 1.62
CA ARG A 372 0.95 12.56 2.69
C ARG A 372 1.09 14.02 2.27
N ASN A 373 1.15 14.27 0.97
CA ASN A 373 1.23 15.62 0.41
C ASN A 373 -0.08 16.40 0.55
N SER A 374 -1.22 15.74 0.77
CA SER A 374 -2.52 16.41 0.94
C SER A 374 -2.66 17.19 2.25
N ASP A 375 -1.91 16.85 3.29
CA ASP A 375 -2.16 17.37 4.65
C ASP A 375 -1.36 18.63 5.01
N LYS A 376 -0.28 18.97 4.29
CA LYS A 376 0.64 20.05 4.74
C LYS A 376 1.37 20.82 3.62
N GLN A 377 1.21 20.47 2.36
CA GLN A 377 1.91 21.17 1.28
C GLN A 377 0.93 21.91 0.36
N PRO A 378 1.30 23.10 -0.09
CA PRO A 378 0.50 23.83 -1.04
C PRO A 378 0.46 23.08 -2.37
N ILE A 379 -0.74 22.75 -2.83
CA ILE A 379 -0.95 22.19 -4.16
C ILE A 379 -1.32 23.31 -5.10
N TYR A 380 -0.54 23.50 -6.14
CA TYR A 380 -0.86 24.45 -7.21
C TYR A 380 -1.76 23.77 -8.24
N LEU A 381 -3.04 24.13 -8.26
CA LEU A 381 -4.03 23.53 -9.17
C LEU A 381 -3.92 24.04 -10.63
N ALA A 382 -3.19 25.11 -10.85
CA ALA A 382 -2.94 25.64 -12.19
C ALA A 382 -1.64 26.45 -12.23
N PRO A 383 -0.93 26.48 -13.36
CA PRO A 383 0.30 27.25 -13.52
C PRO A 383 0.14 28.77 -13.33
N THR A 384 -1.11 29.25 -13.30
CA THR A 384 -1.48 30.67 -13.19
C THR A 384 -1.85 31.12 -11.78
N GLN A 385 -1.92 30.22 -10.81
CA GLN A 385 -2.28 30.58 -9.44
C GLN A 385 -1.02 30.90 -8.63
N SER A 386 -0.96 32.11 -8.11
CA SER A 386 0.17 32.65 -7.35
C SER A 386 0.14 32.28 -5.86
N GLU A 387 -0.97 31.74 -5.36
CA GLU A 387 -1.11 31.37 -3.96
C GLU A 387 -1.31 29.87 -3.79
N PRO A 388 -0.61 29.24 -2.82
CA PRO A 388 -0.76 27.83 -2.53
C PRO A 388 -2.10 27.55 -1.85
N PHE A 389 -2.79 26.51 -2.31
CA PHE A 389 -3.99 26.00 -1.63
C PHE A 389 -3.61 24.81 -0.75
N TYR A 390 -4.15 24.78 0.47
CA TYR A 390 -4.10 23.60 1.31
C TYR A 390 -5.28 22.69 0.96
N MET A 391 -4.97 21.48 0.56
CA MET A 391 -5.97 20.48 0.28
C MET A 391 -6.14 19.56 1.50
N GLU A 392 -7.38 19.22 1.83
CA GLU A 392 -7.70 18.39 2.97
C GLU A 392 -8.14 16.99 2.53
N ARG A 393 -7.83 16.01 3.38
CA ARG A 393 -8.36 14.66 3.29
C ARG A 393 -9.67 14.57 4.06
N LYS A 394 -10.76 14.23 3.38
CA LYS A 394 -12.04 13.96 4.03
C LYS A 394 -12.11 12.50 4.47
N ILE A 395 -12.23 12.28 5.77
CA ILE A 395 -12.49 10.95 6.31
C ILE A 395 -13.98 10.67 6.18
N VAL A 396 -14.33 9.63 5.44
CA VAL A 396 -15.70 9.16 5.32
C VAL A 396 -16.01 8.29 6.54
N LYS A 397 -16.91 8.76 7.39
CA LYS A 397 -17.28 8.11 8.68
C LYS A 397 -18.16 6.86 8.51
N TYR A 398 -18.17 6.27 7.35
CA TYR A 398 -19.00 5.13 7.04
C TYR A 398 -18.11 3.92 6.71
N ASN A 399 -18.50 2.76 7.21
CA ASN A 399 -17.76 1.51 7.03
C ASN A 399 -18.25 0.80 5.76
N GLY A 400 -18.04 1.40 4.58
CA GLY A 400 -18.41 0.80 3.30
C GLY A 400 -17.31 -0.07 2.69
N MET A 401 -16.11 -0.06 3.28
CA MET A 401 -15.00 -0.89 2.83
C MET A 401 -14.77 -2.04 3.80
N PHE A 402 -14.62 -3.23 3.27
CA PHE A 402 -14.26 -4.41 4.02
C PHE A 402 -13.06 -5.12 3.40
N HIS A 403 -12.22 -5.65 4.26
CA HIS A 403 -11.04 -6.41 3.90
C HIS A 403 -11.31 -7.89 4.11
N LEU A 404 -11.19 -8.68 3.05
CA LEU A 404 -11.33 -10.12 3.12
C LEU A 404 -10.02 -10.75 3.58
N LYS A 405 -9.94 -11.09 4.87
CA LYS A 405 -8.76 -11.78 5.41
C LYS A 405 -8.63 -13.18 4.83
N LYS A 406 -7.63 -13.33 4.02
CA LYS A 406 -7.35 -14.52 3.23
C LYS A 406 -6.89 -15.73 4.05
N MET A 407 -6.20 -15.47 5.15
CA MET A 407 -5.53 -16.51 5.95
C MET A 407 -6.47 -17.34 6.82
N ASP A 408 -7.66 -16.80 7.07
CA ASP A 408 -8.63 -17.40 7.98
C ASP A 408 -9.88 -17.84 7.21
N TRP A 409 -9.68 -18.45 6.06
CA TRP A 409 -10.78 -19.02 5.28
C TRP A 409 -11.40 -20.16 6.05
N VAL A 410 -12.67 -19.99 6.38
CA VAL A 410 -13.45 -20.93 7.15
C VAL A 410 -14.21 -21.83 6.20
N ASN A 411 -14.20 -23.13 6.45
CA ASN A 411 -15.05 -24.04 5.69
C ASN A 411 -16.53 -23.70 5.89
N LEU A 412 -17.30 -23.76 4.83
CA LEU A 412 -18.74 -23.48 4.87
C LEU A 412 -19.49 -24.40 5.85
N THR A 413 -19.02 -25.63 6.02
CA THR A 413 -19.52 -26.60 7.01
C THR A 413 -19.38 -26.07 8.43
N ASP A 414 -18.21 -25.52 8.79
CA ASP A 414 -17.93 -25.03 10.14
C ASP A 414 -18.79 -23.81 10.51
N VAL A 415 -19.19 -23.02 9.51
CA VAL A 415 -20.14 -21.92 9.68
C VAL A 415 -21.55 -22.42 9.94
N ARG A 416 -22.00 -23.46 9.22
CA ARG A 416 -23.34 -24.07 9.37
C ARG A 416 -23.50 -24.79 10.71
N ASP A 417 -22.42 -25.38 11.21
CA ASP A 417 -22.45 -26.14 12.47
C ASP A 417 -22.36 -25.22 13.72
N GLY A 418 -22.33 -23.90 13.52
CA GLY A 418 -22.34 -22.94 14.63
C GLY A 418 -21.06 -22.91 15.46
N SER A 419 -19.99 -23.54 14.98
CA SER A 419 -18.68 -23.54 15.64
C SER A 419 -18.02 -22.15 15.69
N ILE A 420 -18.49 -21.22 14.83
CA ILE A 420 -18.07 -19.83 14.81
C ILE A 420 -19.22 -18.95 15.31
N PRO A 421 -19.04 -18.19 16.40
CA PRO A 421 -20.09 -17.32 16.93
C PRO A 421 -20.47 -16.23 15.92
N VAL A 422 -21.75 -16.10 15.63
CA VAL A 422 -22.31 -15.03 14.80
C VAL A 422 -22.92 -13.98 15.71
N ASN A 423 -22.38 -12.78 15.72
CA ASN A 423 -23.07 -11.63 16.32
C ASN A 423 -24.12 -11.10 15.33
N PRO A 424 -25.41 -11.07 15.69
CA PRO A 424 -26.42 -10.41 14.88
C PRO A 424 -26.06 -8.94 14.72
N GLY A 425 -25.90 -8.44 13.52
CA GLY A 425 -25.54 -7.04 13.24
C GLY A 425 -24.15 -6.83 12.60
N ASP A 426 -23.30 -7.86 12.56
CA ASP A 426 -21.96 -7.78 11.98
C ASP A 426 -21.87 -8.34 10.53
N ASN A 427 -22.97 -8.30 9.79
CA ASN A 427 -23.03 -8.92 8.47
C ASN A 427 -22.86 -7.89 7.35
N ILE A 428 -21.98 -8.18 6.38
CA ILE A 428 -21.77 -7.38 5.15
C ILE A 428 -23.08 -7.24 4.34
N THR A 429 -24.01 -8.17 4.46
CA THR A 429 -25.31 -8.13 3.76
C THR A 429 -26.14 -6.88 4.04
N GLN A 430 -25.84 -6.14 5.12
CA GLN A 430 -26.47 -4.84 5.38
C GLN A 430 -25.95 -3.74 4.44
N LEU A 431 -24.79 -3.94 3.82
CA LEU A 431 -24.14 -2.97 2.94
C LEU A 431 -24.50 -3.16 1.47
N ILE A 432 -24.96 -4.35 1.07
CA ILE A 432 -25.24 -4.69 -0.32
C ILE A 432 -26.63 -5.34 -0.43
N SER A 433 -27.46 -4.83 -1.31
CA SER A 433 -28.83 -5.35 -1.49
C SER A 433 -28.82 -6.76 -2.11
N GLU A 434 -29.84 -7.56 -1.79
CA GLU A 434 -30.06 -8.88 -2.40
C GLU A 434 -30.18 -8.80 -3.93
N ALA A 435 -30.78 -7.72 -4.45
CA ALA A 435 -30.87 -7.49 -5.90
C ALA A 435 -29.49 -7.32 -6.53
N HIS A 436 -28.63 -6.48 -5.93
CA HIS A 436 -27.27 -6.29 -6.41
C HIS A 436 -26.43 -7.58 -6.32
N LEU A 437 -26.57 -8.35 -5.24
CA LEU A 437 -25.91 -9.65 -5.11
C LEU A 437 -26.35 -10.62 -6.22
N ALA A 438 -27.64 -10.65 -6.55
CA ALA A 438 -28.15 -11.50 -7.63
C ALA A 438 -27.60 -11.07 -9.01
N GLU A 439 -27.50 -9.77 -9.28
CA GLU A 439 -26.88 -9.24 -10.50
C GLU A 439 -25.40 -9.63 -10.59
N ILE A 440 -24.64 -9.47 -9.49
CA ILE A 440 -23.23 -9.82 -9.40
C ILE A 440 -23.01 -11.31 -9.65
N ASP A 441 -23.80 -12.19 -9.01
CA ASP A 441 -23.71 -13.64 -9.21
C ASP A 441 -24.14 -14.05 -10.62
N SER A 442 -25.11 -13.36 -11.22
CA SER A 442 -25.50 -13.61 -12.60
C SER A 442 -24.37 -13.28 -13.58
N ASP A 443 -23.70 -12.14 -13.37
CA ASP A 443 -22.53 -11.75 -14.18
C ASP A 443 -21.36 -12.72 -13.99
N LEU A 444 -21.08 -13.13 -12.75
CA LEU A 444 -20.07 -14.15 -12.46
C LEU A 444 -20.38 -15.45 -13.20
N ARG A 445 -21.59 -16.02 -13.05
CA ARG A 445 -21.98 -17.27 -13.75
C ARG A 445 -21.85 -17.15 -15.25
N ARG A 446 -22.20 -16.00 -15.85
CA ARG A 446 -22.03 -15.76 -17.28
C ARG A 446 -20.56 -15.82 -17.69
N MET A 447 -19.66 -15.25 -16.90
CA MET A 447 -18.23 -15.33 -17.17
C MET A 447 -17.69 -16.75 -17.01
N LEU A 448 -18.05 -17.44 -15.93
CA LEU A 448 -17.61 -18.81 -15.66
C LEU A 448 -18.14 -19.84 -16.67
N SER A 449 -19.26 -19.54 -17.38
CA SER A 449 -19.79 -20.39 -18.44
C SER A 449 -19.06 -20.27 -19.78
N MET A 450 -18.14 -19.30 -19.92
CA MET A 450 -17.30 -19.19 -21.11
C MET A 450 -16.31 -20.36 -21.17
N GLU A 451 -16.21 -21.01 -22.33
CA GLU A 451 -15.40 -22.22 -22.52
C GLU A 451 -13.95 -22.02 -22.05
N GLN A 452 -13.34 -20.89 -22.45
CA GLN A 452 -11.96 -20.57 -22.13
C GLN A 452 -11.72 -20.44 -20.60
N ILE A 453 -12.72 -19.93 -19.87
CA ILE A 453 -12.64 -19.76 -18.42
C ILE A 453 -12.97 -21.07 -17.70
N SER A 454 -14.01 -21.78 -18.14
CA SER A 454 -14.42 -23.03 -17.52
C SER A 454 -13.35 -24.12 -17.59
N GLN A 455 -12.57 -24.17 -18.68
CA GLN A 455 -11.43 -25.07 -18.84
C GLN A 455 -10.30 -24.85 -17.82
N LEU A 456 -10.21 -23.65 -17.22
CA LEU A 456 -9.19 -23.35 -16.20
C LEU A 456 -9.52 -23.95 -14.83
N SER A 457 -10.76 -24.38 -14.58
CA SER A 457 -11.23 -24.86 -13.27
C SER A 457 -10.33 -25.94 -12.65
N SER A 458 -9.86 -26.87 -13.48
CA SER A 458 -8.99 -27.97 -13.03
C SER A 458 -7.54 -27.57 -12.75
N THR A 459 -7.10 -26.39 -13.23
CA THR A 459 -5.71 -25.93 -13.14
C THR A 459 -5.50 -24.86 -12.09
N LEU A 460 -6.59 -24.22 -11.63
CA LEU A 460 -6.50 -23.21 -10.59
C LEU A 460 -6.10 -23.81 -9.23
N PRO A 461 -5.26 -23.13 -8.44
CA PRO A 461 -4.84 -23.64 -7.15
C PRO A 461 -6.04 -23.78 -6.20
N LYS A 462 -6.16 -24.95 -5.57
CA LYS A 462 -7.21 -25.23 -4.59
C LYS A 462 -6.87 -24.73 -3.20
N ASP A 463 -5.59 -24.68 -2.91
CA ASP A 463 -5.03 -24.27 -1.62
C ASP A 463 -3.94 -23.21 -1.82
N ASP A 464 -3.81 -22.32 -0.84
CA ASP A 464 -2.77 -21.32 -0.81
C ASP A 464 -1.46 -21.96 -0.34
N TYR A 465 -0.39 -21.69 -1.04
CA TYR A 465 0.94 -22.20 -0.71
C TYR A 465 1.92 -21.09 -0.30
N TYR A 466 2.02 -20.04 -1.10
CA TYR A 466 2.97 -18.94 -0.85
C TYR A 466 2.45 -17.93 0.16
N MET A 467 1.17 -17.61 0.12
CA MET A 467 0.58 -16.61 1.01
C MET A 467 0.71 -16.94 2.50
N PRO A 468 0.55 -18.19 2.96
CA PRO A 468 0.82 -18.54 4.36
C PRO A 468 2.27 -18.26 4.78
N ILE A 469 3.23 -18.49 3.88
CA ILE A 469 4.65 -18.26 4.14
C ILE A 469 4.92 -16.74 4.26
N VAL A 470 4.41 -15.95 3.31
CA VAL A 470 4.55 -14.49 3.32
C VAL A 470 3.91 -13.90 4.57
N PHE A 471 2.70 -14.35 4.91
CA PHE A 471 1.98 -13.84 6.08
C PHE A 471 2.71 -14.16 7.39
N LYS A 472 3.20 -15.38 7.54
CA LYS A 472 4.02 -15.78 8.70
C LYS A 472 5.27 -14.92 8.79
N CYS A 473 6.00 -14.75 7.68
CA CYS A 473 7.18 -13.90 7.61
C CYS A 473 6.86 -12.45 8.00
N TYR A 474 5.79 -11.87 7.48
CA TYR A 474 5.38 -10.51 7.81
C TYR A 474 5.01 -10.34 9.28
N ASN A 475 4.29 -11.29 9.86
CA ASN A 475 3.94 -11.26 11.27
C ASN A 475 5.19 -11.36 12.16
N GLU A 476 6.11 -12.27 11.85
CA GLU A 476 7.31 -12.50 12.64
C GLU A 476 8.35 -11.38 12.48
N SER A 477 8.52 -10.84 11.27
CA SER A 477 9.59 -9.88 10.97
C SER A 477 9.18 -8.42 11.09
N PHE A 478 7.90 -8.08 10.92
CA PHE A 478 7.47 -6.67 10.82
C PHE A 478 6.34 -6.31 11.77
N TYR A 479 5.23 -7.08 11.80
CA TYR A 479 4.04 -6.67 12.54
C TYR A 479 4.12 -6.95 14.03
N HIS A 480 4.72 -8.07 14.41
CA HIS A 480 4.94 -8.39 15.84
C HIS A 480 5.84 -7.34 16.51
N ILE A 481 6.85 -6.86 15.80
CA ILE A 481 7.76 -5.82 16.30
C ILE A 481 7.02 -4.49 16.44
N ARG A 482 6.11 -4.15 15.52
CA ARG A 482 5.30 -2.93 15.57
C ARG A 482 4.43 -2.89 16.83
N ASP A 483 3.82 -4.00 17.20
CA ASP A 483 2.89 -4.07 18.33
C ASP A 483 3.60 -4.04 19.70
N THR A 484 4.88 -4.43 19.74
CA THR A 484 5.71 -4.41 20.94
C THR A 484 6.61 -3.19 21.07
N ALA A 485 6.87 -2.46 20.01
CA ALA A 485 7.92 -1.44 19.90
C ALA A 485 7.41 -0.02 19.96
N PHE A 486 6.82 0.41 21.08
CA PHE A 486 6.80 1.85 21.42
C PHE A 486 8.21 2.45 21.66
N LEU A 487 9.27 1.64 21.54
CA LEU A 487 10.62 1.95 22.02
C LEU A 487 11.76 1.69 21.02
N TYR A 488 11.52 1.27 19.77
CA TYR A 488 12.64 0.81 18.92
C TYR A 488 12.75 1.50 17.57
N ASN A 489 13.95 2.06 17.35
CA ASN A 489 14.42 2.59 16.06
C ASN A 489 14.79 1.47 15.04
N ASP A 490 14.66 0.20 15.42
CA ASP A 490 15.15 -0.95 14.64
C ASP A 490 14.08 -1.62 13.76
N ILE A 491 13.05 -0.89 13.33
CA ILE A 491 12.05 -1.48 12.46
C ILE A 491 12.56 -1.47 11.03
N THR A 492 12.80 -2.67 10.52
CA THR A 492 13.21 -2.91 9.13
C THR A 492 12.13 -2.49 8.12
N CYS A 493 12.53 -2.19 6.91
CA CYS A 493 11.63 -1.89 5.80
C CYS A 493 10.67 -3.07 5.53
N VAL A 494 9.36 -2.84 5.59
CA VAL A 494 8.34 -3.87 5.32
C VAL A 494 8.41 -4.31 3.87
N ASN A 495 8.84 -5.55 3.64
CA ASN A 495 9.24 -6.00 2.32
C ASN A 495 9.13 -7.51 2.17
N ALA A 496 8.51 -7.98 1.09
CA ALA A 496 8.38 -9.40 0.83
C ALA A 496 9.69 -10.07 0.33
N PHE A 497 10.66 -9.30 -0.18
CA PHE A 497 11.99 -9.83 -0.52
C PHE A 497 12.77 -10.35 0.68
N SER A 498 12.38 -9.95 1.88
CA SER A 498 12.94 -10.48 3.13
C SER A 498 12.35 -11.85 3.50
N CYS A 499 11.31 -12.32 2.80
CA CYS A 499 10.67 -13.61 3.02
C CYS A 499 11.21 -14.62 2.02
N GLU A 500 11.75 -15.75 2.50
CA GLU A 500 12.20 -16.83 1.65
C GLU A 500 11.00 -17.61 1.11
N LEU A 501 10.77 -17.53 -0.19
CA LEU A 501 9.76 -18.33 -0.88
C LEU A 501 10.42 -19.53 -1.52
N PRO A 502 10.04 -20.77 -1.12
CA PRO A 502 10.60 -21.96 -1.73
C PRO A 502 10.11 -22.13 -3.16
N GLN A 503 11.00 -22.56 -4.03
CA GLN A 503 10.65 -22.97 -5.38
C GLN A 503 9.76 -24.22 -5.37
N ARG A 504 8.82 -24.30 -6.29
CA ARG A 504 7.90 -25.45 -6.45
C ARG A 504 7.82 -25.88 -7.90
N ASP A 505 8.24 -27.10 -8.20
CA ASP A 505 8.27 -27.64 -9.54
C ASP A 505 6.88 -27.95 -10.11
N ASP A 506 5.89 -28.15 -9.24
CA ASP A 506 4.51 -28.48 -9.60
C ASP A 506 3.56 -27.27 -9.71
N LEU A 507 4.06 -26.06 -9.45
CA LEU A 507 3.27 -24.83 -9.47
C LEU A 507 3.96 -23.75 -10.31
N PRO A 508 3.76 -23.76 -11.64
CA PRO A 508 4.34 -22.76 -12.54
C PRO A 508 3.85 -21.35 -12.19
N CYS A 509 4.76 -20.38 -12.24
CA CYS A 509 4.45 -18.98 -12.05
C CYS A 509 4.91 -18.16 -13.25
N ILE A 510 4.21 -17.03 -13.47
CA ILE A 510 4.70 -15.97 -14.35
C ILE A 510 5.38 -14.90 -13.51
N HIS A 511 6.36 -14.25 -14.09
CA HIS A 511 7.11 -13.12 -13.53
C HIS A 511 7.17 -11.98 -14.50
N SER A 512 7.10 -10.76 -14.00
CA SER A 512 7.37 -9.58 -14.80
C SER A 512 8.87 -9.43 -15.03
N ASP A 513 9.27 -9.29 -16.26
CA ASP A 513 10.64 -9.03 -16.67
C ASP A 513 10.69 -8.00 -17.80
N ALA A 514 11.90 -7.50 -18.11
CA ALA A 514 12.10 -6.45 -19.10
C ALA A 514 13.56 -6.39 -19.56
N THR A 515 13.81 -5.58 -20.56
CA THR A 515 15.17 -5.15 -20.89
C THR A 515 15.57 -4.00 -19.99
N TYR A 516 16.57 -4.21 -19.12
CA TYR A 516 17.05 -3.18 -18.19
C TYR A 516 18.19 -2.37 -18.78
N HIS A 517 18.15 -1.07 -18.55
CA HIS A 517 19.11 -0.10 -19.06
C HIS A 517 19.68 0.73 -17.91
N SER A 518 20.98 0.97 -17.99
CA SER A 518 21.67 1.90 -17.10
C SER A 518 22.26 3.04 -17.93
N GLY A 519 22.06 4.25 -17.47
CA GLY A 519 22.65 5.43 -18.08
C GLY A 519 24.15 5.52 -17.83
N PRO A 520 24.78 6.49 -18.48
CA PRO A 520 26.13 6.86 -18.16
C PRO A 520 26.19 7.32 -16.71
N LYS A 521 27.36 7.18 -16.09
CA LYS A 521 27.60 7.74 -14.75
C LYS A 521 27.40 9.25 -14.79
N MET A 522 26.44 9.72 -14.01
CA MET A 522 26.07 11.13 -13.90
C MET A 522 26.19 11.56 -12.44
N TRP A 523 26.74 12.74 -12.21
CA TRP A 523 26.77 13.30 -10.87
C TRP A 523 25.61 14.28 -10.67
N PRO A 524 24.88 14.25 -9.56
CA PRO A 524 25.01 13.29 -8.44
C PRO A 524 24.17 12.00 -8.63
N ILE A 525 23.47 11.82 -9.76
CA ILE A 525 22.47 10.75 -9.93
C ILE A 525 22.74 9.96 -11.19
N THR A 526 22.90 8.64 -11.05
CA THR A 526 22.87 7.69 -12.17
C THR A 526 21.45 7.11 -12.32
N TYR A 527 20.92 7.21 -13.52
CA TYR A 527 19.54 6.77 -13.83
C TYR A 527 19.52 5.39 -14.46
N HIS A 528 18.51 4.61 -14.05
CA HIS A 528 18.22 3.30 -14.59
C HIS A 528 16.75 3.26 -15.00
N TYR A 529 16.43 2.53 -16.05
CA TYR A 529 15.05 2.30 -16.48
C TYR A 529 14.92 0.93 -17.16
N ALA A 530 13.69 0.54 -17.47
CA ALA A 530 13.42 -0.67 -18.24
C ALA A 530 12.55 -0.37 -19.46
N SER A 531 12.71 -1.15 -20.52
CA SER A 531 11.87 -1.15 -21.70
C SER A 531 11.38 -2.56 -22.02
N ASP A 532 10.37 -2.65 -22.90
CA ASP A 532 9.87 -3.91 -23.43
C ASP A 532 9.51 -4.93 -22.35
N ALA A 533 8.74 -4.44 -21.34
CA ALA A 533 8.29 -5.29 -20.24
C ALA A 533 7.37 -6.40 -20.74
N PHE A 534 7.57 -7.61 -20.23
CA PHE A 534 6.82 -8.82 -20.59
C PHE A 534 6.65 -9.74 -19.39
N PHE A 535 5.84 -10.79 -19.55
CA PHE A 535 5.73 -11.86 -18.57
C PHE A 535 6.52 -13.08 -19.03
N SER A 536 7.46 -13.52 -18.22
CA SER A 536 8.18 -14.79 -18.38
C SER A 536 7.53 -15.89 -17.54
N SER A 537 7.72 -17.14 -17.91
CA SER A 537 7.21 -18.29 -17.15
C SER A 537 8.39 -19.03 -16.53
N ASP A 538 8.31 -19.21 -15.20
CA ASP A 538 9.30 -19.92 -14.40
C ASP A 538 8.65 -20.98 -13.50
N ILE A 539 9.46 -21.87 -12.96
CA ILE A 539 9.03 -22.87 -12.01
C ILE A 539 9.02 -22.24 -10.60
N GLY A 540 7.84 -22.22 -9.99
CA GLY A 540 7.63 -21.61 -8.66
C GLY A 540 7.61 -20.08 -8.68
N CYS A 541 6.91 -19.50 -7.70
CA CYS A 541 6.84 -18.05 -7.50
C CYS A 541 7.95 -17.62 -6.53
N TYR A 542 9.15 -17.54 -6.96
CA TYR A 542 10.24 -16.94 -6.21
C TYR A 542 10.44 -15.48 -6.64
N GLN A 543 11.33 -14.82 -5.95
CA GLN A 543 11.53 -13.38 -6.15
C GLN A 543 12.87 -13.08 -6.78
#